data_20a2a0644a060b4f74c6d1cf02e5d752
#
_entry.id   20a2a0644a060b4f74c6d1cf02e5d752
#
_cell.length_a   1.000
_cell.length_b   1.000
_cell.length_c   1.000
_cell.angle_alpha   90.00
_cell.angle_beta   90.00
_cell.angle_gamma   90.00
#
_symmetry.space_group_name_H-M   'P 1'
#
loop_
_entity.id
_entity.type
_entity.pdbx_description
1 polymer ?
#
loop_
_entity_poly.entity_id
_entity_poly.type
_entity_poly.pdbx_seq_one_letter_code
_entity_poly.pdbx_strand_id
1 'polypeptide(L)'
;MTHLKGFDLLALGFMTFALFLGAGNIIFPPSAGMAAGEHVWSAAFGFLLTGVGLPLLTVVALARVGGGIGRLTQPIGRRAGVAFAIAVYLAIGPLFATPRTAVVSFEMGVAPFTGDGGAPLLVYTVAYFSVVLFLVLNPGRLVDRVGKVITPVLLSALLVLGGAAIFAPAGAIGSSSGEYQSAPLVQGFLQGYLTMDTLGALVFGIVIATAIRDRGISDSRLVTRYSMIAG
;
A
#
# COMPACT_ATOMS: atom_id res chain seq x y z
N MET A 1 15.94 29.28 -2.63
CA MET A 1 15.00 28.15 -2.53
C MET A 1 15.73 26.92 -3.05
N THR A 2 16.06 25.98 -2.21
CA THR A 2 16.69 24.73 -2.61
C THR A 2 15.62 23.85 -3.30
N HIS A 3 15.87 23.53 -4.55
CA HIS A 3 15.05 22.56 -5.30
C HIS A 3 15.65 21.18 -5.13
N LEU A 4 14.79 20.16 -4.98
CA LEU A 4 15.24 18.76 -5.00
C LEU A 4 15.85 18.43 -6.37
N LYS A 5 16.99 17.76 -6.36
CA LYS A 5 17.59 17.20 -7.58
C LYS A 5 16.73 16.02 -8.07
N GLY A 6 16.77 15.74 -9.36
CA GLY A 6 16.00 14.63 -9.94
C GLY A 6 16.24 13.30 -9.27
N PHE A 7 17.49 13.03 -8.83
CA PHE A 7 17.83 11.81 -8.08
C PHE A 7 17.17 11.74 -6.70
N ASP A 8 17.08 12.86 -5.97
CA ASP A 8 16.41 12.92 -4.67
C ASP A 8 14.90 12.67 -4.80
N LEU A 9 14.30 13.21 -5.89
CA LEU A 9 12.90 13.00 -6.19
C LEU A 9 12.60 11.54 -6.53
N LEU A 10 13.46 10.91 -7.31
CA LEU A 10 13.37 9.49 -7.66
C LEU A 10 13.54 8.61 -6.41
N ALA A 11 14.48 8.94 -5.53
CA ALA A 11 14.64 8.24 -4.25
C ALA A 11 13.42 8.39 -3.33
N LEU A 12 12.77 9.56 -3.32
CA LEU A 12 11.51 9.78 -2.60
C LEU A 12 10.37 8.95 -3.21
N GLY A 13 10.28 8.88 -4.54
CA GLY A 13 9.29 8.02 -5.23
C GLY A 13 9.47 6.55 -4.88
N PHE A 14 10.69 6.02 -4.90
CA PHE A 14 10.96 4.64 -4.48
C PHE A 14 10.65 4.40 -3.00
N MET A 15 10.94 5.38 -2.14
CA MET A 15 10.57 5.29 -0.72
C MET A 15 9.05 5.25 -0.56
N THR A 16 8.31 6.12 -1.26
CA THR A 16 6.84 6.14 -1.24
C THR A 16 6.28 4.81 -1.76
N PHE A 17 6.78 4.34 -2.89
CA PHE A 17 6.41 3.03 -3.43
C PHE A 17 6.61 1.91 -2.41
N ALA A 18 7.77 1.85 -1.75
CA ALA A 18 8.07 0.83 -0.75
C ALA A 18 7.15 0.88 0.47
N LEU A 19 6.70 2.08 0.87
CA LEU A 19 5.77 2.27 1.99
C LEU A 19 4.35 1.80 1.65
N PHE A 20 3.90 2.01 0.40
CA PHE A 20 2.54 1.67 -0.02
C PHE A 20 2.40 0.26 -0.58
N LEU A 21 3.45 -0.33 -1.13
CA LEU A 21 3.37 -1.66 -1.71
C LEU A 21 3.22 -2.73 -0.63
N GLY A 22 1.99 -3.08 -0.33
CA GLY A 22 1.59 -4.11 0.62
C GLY A 22 1.02 -5.35 -0.05
N ALA A 23 0.66 -6.35 0.76
CA ALA A 23 0.03 -7.60 0.29
C ALA A 23 -1.27 -7.34 -0.48
N GLY A 24 -2.06 -6.34 -0.08
CA GLY A 24 -3.28 -5.94 -0.78
C GLY A 24 -3.04 -5.55 -2.23
N ASN A 25 -1.95 -4.81 -2.49
CA ASN A 25 -1.62 -4.31 -3.82
C ASN A 25 -1.09 -5.40 -4.76
N ILE A 26 -0.70 -6.54 -4.22
CA ILE A 26 -0.29 -7.71 -5.02
C ILE A 26 -1.48 -8.60 -5.34
N ILE A 27 -2.50 -8.68 -4.46
CA ILE A 27 -3.60 -9.65 -4.56
C ILE A 27 -4.83 -9.06 -5.21
N PHE A 28 -5.28 -7.89 -4.75
CA PHE A 28 -6.55 -7.34 -5.22
C PHE A 28 -6.57 -6.98 -6.71
N PRO A 29 -5.52 -6.36 -7.32
CA PRO A 29 -5.56 -6.05 -8.74
C PRO A 29 -5.69 -7.29 -9.63
N PRO A 30 -4.88 -8.36 -9.46
CA PRO A 30 -5.06 -9.58 -10.26
C PRO A 30 -6.42 -10.25 -10.03
N SER A 31 -6.88 -10.34 -8.78
CA SER A 31 -8.18 -10.94 -8.45
C SER A 31 -9.33 -10.16 -9.06
N ALA A 32 -9.31 -8.83 -8.97
CA ALA A 32 -10.30 -7.96 -9.58
C ALA A 32 -10.26 -8.07 -11.12
N GLY A 33 -9.04 -8.12 -11.70
CA GLY A 33 -8.87 -8.29 -13.15
C GLY A 33 -9.42 -9.59 -13.66
N MET A 34 -9.17 -10.71 -12.98
CA MET A 34 -9.71 -12.03 -13.31
C MET A 34 -11.24 -12.06 -13.22
N ALA A 35 -11.82 -11.48 -12.16
CA ALA A 35 -13.26 -11.45 -11.96
C ALA A 35 -13.97 -10.50 -12.95
N ALA A 36 -13.32 -9.40 -13.32
CA ALA A 36 -13.85 -8.40 -14.26
C ALA A 36 -13.83 -8.87 -15.73
N GLY A 37 -12.91 -9.78 -16.10
CA GLY A 37 -12.84 -10.33 -17.45
C GLY A 37 -12.88 -9.24 -18.53
N GLU A 38 -13.84 -9.32 -19.44
CA GLU A 38 -14.04 -8.34 -20.53
C GLU A 38 -14.26 -6.90 -20.06
N HIS A 39 -14.73 -6.70 -18.80
CA HIS A 39 -14.96 -5.39 -18.19
C HIS A 39 -13.75 -4.88 -17.38
N VAL A 40 -12.56 -5.46 -17.56
CA VAL A 40 -11.36 -5.14 -16.79
C VAL A 40 -11.00 -3.65 -16.77
N TRP A 41 -11.18 -2.93 -17.87
CA TRP A 41 -10.83 -1.50 -17.92
C TRP A 41 -11.76 -0.62 -17.07
N SER A 42 -13.07 -0.95 -17.04
CA SER A 42 -14.02 -0.26 -16.16
C SER A 42 -13.72 -0.54 -14.68
N ALA A 43 -13.45 -1.79 -14.35
CA ALA A 43 -13.06 -2.19 -13.02
C ALA A 43 -11.72 -1.56 -12.60
N ALA A 44 -10.71 -1.54 -13.49
CA ALA A 44 -9.42 -0.91 -13.24
C ALA A 44 -9.56 0.60 -12.97
N PHE A 45 -10.40 1.30 -13.71
CA PHE A 45 -10.65 2.72 -13.45
C PHE A 45 -11.25 2.95 -12.06
N GLY A 46 -12.28 2.17 -11.67
CA GLY A 46 -12.84 2.20 -10.32
C GLY A 46 -11.79 1.90 -9.25
N PHE A 47 -10.96 0.87 -9.48
CA PHE A 47 -9.87 0.49 -8.57
C PHE A 47 -8.85 1.62 -8.38
N LEU A 48 -8.42 2.25 -9.46
CA LEU A 48 -7.44 3.35 -9.42
C LEU A 48 -7.96 4.58 -8.67
N LEU A 49 -9.27 4.86 -8.72
CA LEU A 49 -9.86 5.97 -7.97
C LEU A 49 -9.63 5.82 -6.45
N THR A 50 -9.78 4.62 -5.92
CA THR A 50 -9.66 4.36 -4.48
C THR A 50 -8.31 3.82 -4.07
N GLY A 51 -7.69 2.95 -4.86
CA GLY A 51 -6.39 2.36 -4.57
C GLY A 51 -5.22 3.31 -4.81
N VAL A 52 -5.39 4.34 -5.65
CA VAL A 52 -4.34 5.33 -5.95
C VAL A 52 -4.81 6.75 -5.66
N GLY A 53 -5.97 7.14 -6.15
CA GLY A 53 -6.47 8.52 -6.04
C GLY A 53 -6.67 8.97 -4.59
N LEU A 54 -7.37 8.20 -3.78
CA LEU A 54 -7.61 8.54 -2.37
C LEU A 54 -6.33 8.56 -1.51
N PRO A 55 -5.42 7.57 -1.59
CA PRO A 55 -4.12 7.64 -0.91
C PRO A 55 -3.33 8.89 -1.27
N LEU A 56 -3.22 9.22 -2.57
CA LEU A 56 -2.53 10.40 -3.04
C LEU A 56 -3.14 11.69 -2.46
N LEU A 57 -4.47 11.82 -2.50
CA LEU A 57 -5.18 12.95 -1.90
C LEU A 57 -4.89 13.05 -0.39
N THR A 58 -4.82 11.94 0.31
CA THR A 58 -4.51 11.88 1.75
C THR A 58 -3.08 12.35 2.03
N VAL A 59 -2.09 11.89 1.25
CA VAL A 59 -0.69 12.35 1.37
C VAL A 59 -0.60 13.86 1.12
N VAL A 60 -1.28 14.38 0.09
CA VAL A 60 -1.31 15.80 -0.23
C VAL A 60 -1.98 16.61 0.90
N ALA A 61 -3.08 16.13 1.46
CA ALA A 61 -3.76 16.78 2.58
C ALA A 61 -2.84 16.89 3.81
N LEU A 62 -2.15 15.79 4.17
CA LEU A 62 -1.19 15.78 5.27
C LEU A 62 0.00 16.71 5.02
N ALA A 63 0.53 16.74 3.80
CA ALA A 63 1.61 17.65 3.42
C ALA A 63 1.20 19.12 3.55
N ARG A 64 -0.04 19.47 3.14
CA ARG A 64 -0.59 20.83 3.26
C ARG A 64 -0.79 21.26 4.71
N VAL A 65 -1.34 20.40 5.54
CA VAL A 65 -1.56 20.69 6.96
C VAL A 65 -0.23 20.77 7.73
N GLY A 66 0.82 20.22 7.17
CA GLY A 66 2.17 20.28 7.74
C GLY A 66 2.35 19.46 9.02
N GLY A 67 1.52 18.44 9.22
CA GLY A 67 1.58 17.56 10.39
C GLY A 67 0.94 16.21 10.11
N GLY A 68 0.93 15.35 11.13
CA GLY A 68 0.30 14.04 11.04
C GLY A 68 -1.24 14.09 11.20
N ILE A 69 -1.80 12.90 11.37
CA ILE A 69 -3.24 12.67 11.57
C ILE A 69 -3.86 13.58 12.64
N GLY A 70 -3.12 13.91 13.72
CA GLY A 70 -3.60 14.78 14.78
C GLY A 70 -3.86 16.22 14.32
N ARG A 71 -3.07 16.76 13.39
CA ARG A 71 -3.33 18.08 12.78
C ARG A 71 -4.45 18.03 11.76
N LEU A 72 -4.50 16.96 10.96
CA LEU A 72 -5.56 16.76 9.97
C LEU A 72 -6.93 16.69 10.63
N THR A 73 -7.03 16.07 11.80
CA THR A 73 -8.29 15.88 12.55
C THR A 73 -8.61 17.03 13.50
N GLN A 74 -7.78 18.06 13.58
CA GLN A 74 -8.02 19.22 14.47
C GLN A 74 -9.41 19.85 14.33
N PRO A 75 -9.99 20.00 13.11
CA PRO A 75 -11.32 20.59 12.95
C PRO A 75 -12.47 19.82 13.60
N ILE A 76 -12.33 18.51 13.78
CA ILE A 76 -13.36 17.66 14.43
C ILE A 76 -13.21 17.60 15.96
N GLY A 77 -12.24 18.33 16.50
CA GLY A 77 -11.97 18.42 17.93
C GLY A 77 -11.03 17.31 18.46
N ARG A 78 -10.39 17.60 19.58
CA ARG A 78 -9.31 16.75 20.12
C ARG A 78 -9.77 15.30 20.44
N ARG A 79 -10.95 15.14 21.03
CA ARG A 79 -11.43 13.79 21.43
C ARG A 79 -11.74 12.92 20.22
N ALA A 80 -12.47 13.47 19.25
CA ALA A 80 -12.80 12.78 18.01
C ALA A 80 -11.54 12.47 17.18
N GLY A 81 -10.60 13.43 17.11
CA GLY A 81 -9.33 13.24 16.43
C GLY A 81 -8.47 12.12 17.03
N VAL A 82 -8.39 12.03 18.35
CA VAL A 82 -7.67 10.95 19.05
C VAL A 82 -8.38 9.61 18.82
N ALA A 83 -9.69 9.53 18.95
CA ALA A 83 -10.45 8.32 18.70
C ALA A 83 -10.27 7.82 17.24
N PHE A 84 -10.31 8.73 16.28
CA PHE A 84 -10.05 8.42 14.86
C PHE A 84 -8.63 7.90 14.64
N ALA A 85 -7.62 8.56 15.24
CA ALA A 85 -6.23 8.10 15.13
C ALA A 85 -6.05 6.70 15.72
N ILE A 86 -6.63 6.43 16.90
CA ILE A 86 -6.60 5.10 17.52
C ILE A 86 -7.25 4.07 16.60
N ALA A 87 -8.42 4.36 16.04
CA ALA A 87 -9.11 3.47 15.12
C ALA A 87 -8.26 3.14 13.88
N VAL A 88 -7.61 4.14 13.28
CA VAL A 88 -6.70 3.97 12.13
C VAL A 88 -5.51 3.08 12.49
N TYR A 89 -4.83 3.37 13.60
CA TYR A 89 -3.68 2.58 14.04
C TYR A 89 -4.06 1.14 14.41
N LEU A 90 -5.21 0.92 15.04
CA LEU A 90 -5.70 -0.42 15.35
C LEU A 90 -6.07 -1.19 14.08
N ALA A 91 -6.72 -0.54 13.11
CA ALA A 91 -7.09 -1.17 11.84
C ALA A 91 -5.87 -1.56 11.01
N ILE A 92 -4.86 -0.68 10.88
CA ILE A 92 -3.62 -0.98 10.14
C ILE A 92 -2.76 -1.99 10.91
N GLY A 93 -2.69 -1.85 12.23
CA GLY A 93 -1.89 -2.70 13.09
C GLY A 93 -2.57 -4.03 13.39
N PRO A 94 -2.90 -4.28 14.67
CA PRO A 94 -3.21 -5.62 15.16
C PRO A 94 -4.56 -6.18 14.71
N LEU A 95 -5.54 -5.33 14.33
CA LEU A 95 -6.90 -5.82 14.09
C LEU A 95 -7.14 -6.33 12.67
N PHE A 96 -6.48 -5.76 11.66
CA PHE A 96 -6.81 -6.10 10.28
C PHE A 96 -5.59 -6.27 9.37
N ALA A 97 -4.84 -5.19 9.06
CA ALA A 97 -3.84 -5.25 7.99
C ALA A 97 -2.67 -6.19 8.34
N THR A 98 -2.14 -6.14 9.56
CA THR A 98 -1.00 -6.97 9.95
C THR A 98 -1.33 -8.47 10.00
N PRO A 99 -2.45 -8.93 10.62
CA PRO A 99 -2.86 -10.33 10.53
C PRO A 99 -3.10 -10.80 9.09
N ARG A 100 -3.75 -9.96 8.26
CA ARG A 100 -3.99 -10.25 6.85
C ARG A 100 -2.71 -10.54 6.08
N THR A 101 -1.63 -9.77 6.32
CA THR A 101 -0.36 -10.01 5.62
C THR A 101 0.22 -11.38 5.92
N ALA A 102 0.11 -11.88 7.15
CA ALA A 102 0.57 -13.22 7.53
C ALA A 102 -0.27 -14.32 6.86
N VAL A 103 -1.61 -14.20 6.92
CA VAL A 103 -2.53 -15.20 6.34
C VAL A 103 -2.33 -15.28 4.82
N VAL A 104 -2.33 -14.13 4.15
CA VAL A 104 -2.19 -14.08 2.70
C VAL A 104 -0.82 -14.61 2.22
N SER A 105 0.26 -14.25 2.91
CA SER A 105 1.58 -14.78 2.55
C SER A 105 1.67 -16.29 2.77
N PHE A 106 0.95 -16.84 3.75
CA PHE A 106 0.79 -18.27 3.92
C PHE A 106 0.01 -18.90 2.75
N GLU A 107 -1.18 -18.37 2.46
CA GLU A 107 -2.06 -18.90 1.42
C GLU A 107 -1.39 -18.93 0.04
N MET A 108 -0.64 -17.89 -0.30
CA MET A 108 0.03 -17.80 -1.61
C MET A 108 1.37 -18.53 -1.67
N GLY A 109 2.12 -18.57 -0.57
CA GLY A 109 3.51 -19.06 -0.58
C GLY A 109 3.71 -20.44 0.01
N VAL A 110 2.86 -20.89 0.93
CA VAL A 110 3.07 -22.13 1.71
C VAL A 110 1.93 -23.12 1.55
N ALA A 111 0.68 -22.65 1.60
CA ALA A 111 -0.49 -23.53 1.50
C ALA A 111 -0.52 -24.45 0.26
N PRO A 112 -0.06 -24.02 -0.94
CA PRO A 112 0.03 -24.91 -2.11
C PRO A 112 0.90 -26.15 -1.89
N PHE A 113 1.84 -26.10 -0.95
CA PHE A 113 2.78 -27.21 -0.66
C PHE A 113 2.43 -28.00 0.60
N THR A 114 1.73 -27.36 1.58
CA THR A 114 1.46 -27.96 2.90
C THR A 114 -0.02 -28.22 3.16
N GLY A 115 -0.90 -27.70 2.28
CA GLY A 115 -2.35 -27.67 2.49
C GLY A 115 -2.80 -26.57 3.44
N ASP A 116 -4.11 -26.32 3.48
CA ASP A 116 -4.76 -25.24 4.23
C ASP A 116 -5.05 -25.59 5.71
N GLY A 117 -4.31 -26.55 6.27
CA GLY A 117 -4.53 -27.02 7.64
C GLY A 117 -4.22 -25.95 8.70
N GLY A 118 -4.97 -25.95 9.80
CA GLY A 118 -4.75 -25.01 10.90
C GLY A 118 -3.38 -25.12 11.57
N ALA A 119 -2.77 -26.33 11.59
CA ALA A 119 -1.43 -26.53 12.16
C ALA A 119 -0.32 -25.89 11.32
N PRO A 120 -0.24 -26.08 9.98
CA PRO A 120 0.70 -25.35 9.13
C PRO A 120 0.54 -23.82 9.24
N LEU A 121 -0.68 -23.31 9.22
CA LEU A 121 -0.96 -21.88 9.37
C LEU A 121 -0.44 -21.34 10.70
N LEU A 122 -0.66 -22.07 11.80
CA LEU A 122 -0.20 -21.64 13.13
C LEU A 122 1.32 -21.58 13.19
N VAL A 123 2.02 -22.61 12.73
CA VAL A 123 3.49 -22.65 12.71
C VAL A 123 4.06 -21.53 11.85
N TYR A 124 3.49 -21.32 10.66
CA TYR A 124 3.88 -20.22 9.78
C TYR A 124 3.67 -18.85 10.44
N THR A 125 2.49 -18.62 11.02
CA THR A 125 2.14 -17.35 11.66
C THR A 125 3.07 -17.03 12.84
N VAL A 126 3.39 -18.02 13.67
CA VAL A 126 4.35 -17.85 14.77
C VAL A 126 5.73 -17.51 14.23
N ALA A 127 6.22 -18.22 13.21
CA ALA A 127 7.51 -17.92 12.58
C ALA A 127 7.51 -16.52 11.94
N TYR A 128 6.46 -16.17 11.19
CA TYR A 128 6.29 -14.87 10.55
C TYR A 128 6.36 -13.72 11.57
N PHE A 129 5.54 -13.78 12.63
CA PHE A 129 5.53 -12.71 13.64
C PHE A 129 6.79 -12.69 14.49
N SER A 130 7.48 -13.82 14.68
CA SER A 130 8.79 -13.85 15.33
C SER A 130 9.85 -13.09 14.51
N VAL A 131 9.86 -13.27 13.19
CA VAL A 131 10.73 -12.52 12.28
C VAL A 131 10.37 -11.03 12.29
N VAL A 132 9.07 -10.70 12.23
CA VAL A 132 8.60 -9.31 12.29
C VAL A 132 9.04 -8.66 13.60
N LEU A 133 8.85 -9.34 14.74
CA LEU A 133 9.27 -8.84 16.06
C LEU A 133 10.79 -8.59 16.11
N PHE A 134 11.58 -9.55 15.64
CA PHE A 134 13.04 -9.40 15.56
C PHE A 134 13.47 -8.18 14.72
N LEU A 135 12.79 -7.95 13.59
CA LEU A 135 13.07 -6.81 12.72
C LEU A 135 12.68 -5.49 13.37
N VAL A 136 11.52 -5.43 14.02
CA VAL A 136 10.99 -4.22 14.69
C VAL A 136 11.86 -3.83 15.89
N LEU A 137 12.42 -4.78 16.61
CA LEU A 137 13.34 -4.50 17.71
C LEU A 137 14.70 -3.91 17.27
N ASN A 138 15.00 -3.98 15.95
CA ASN A 138 16.24 -3.46 15.36
C ASN A 138 15.98 -2.42 14.25
N PRO A 139 15.30 -1.29 14.54
CA PRO A 139 14.77 -0.38 13.51
C PRO A 139 15.84 0.30 12.65
N GLY A 140 17.02 0.58 13.20
CA GLY A 140 18.08 1.30 12.47
C GLY A 140 18.63 0.55 11.25
N ARG A 141 18.59 -0.78 11.25
CA ARG A 141 19.01 -1.62 10.11
C ARG A 141 17.85 -1.97 9.18
N LEU A 142 16.62 -1.86 9.66
CA LEU A 142 15.42 -2.23 8.93
C LEU A 142 15.21 -1.35 7.70
N VAL A 143 15.24 -0.03 7.88
CA VAL A 143 15.02 0.97 6.82
C VAL A 143 16.02 0.76 5.66
N ASP A 144 17.29 0.55 6.01
CA ASP A 144 18.32 0.31 4.99
C ASP A 144 18.13 -1.01 4.23
N ARG A 145 17.76 -2.09 4.93
CA ARG A 145 17.57 -3.41 4.30
C ARG A 145 16.30 -3.46 3.46
N VAL A 146 15.20 -2.91 3.95
CA VAL A 146 13.94 -2.86 3.19
C VAL A 146 14.13 -2.05 1.91
N GLY A 147 14.68 -0.83 2.00
CA GLY A 147 14.84 0.02 0.83
C GLY A 147 15.90 -0.47 -0.16
N LYS A 148 17.02 -1.04 0.32
CA LYS A 148 18.14 -1.41 -0.55
C LYS A 148 18.09 -2.82 -1.11
N VAL A 149 17.38 -3.75 -0.45
CA VAL A 149 17.35 -5.18 -0.83
C VAL A 149 15.95 -5.62 -1.19
N ILE A 150 14.99 -5.45 -0.27
CA ILE A 150 13.64 -6.01 -0.46
C ILE A 150 12.92 -5.29 -1.60
N THR A 151 13.00 -3.96 -1.69
CA THR A 151 12.32 -3.19 -2.74
C THR A 151 12.80 -3.53 -4.15
N PRO A 152 14.11 -3.60 -4.46
CA PRO A 152 14.57 -4.04 -5.78
C PRO A 152 14.15 -5.47 -6.13
N VAL A 153 14.20 -6.40 -5.18
CA VAL A 153 13.74 -7.79 -5.40
C VAL A 153 12.26 -7.83 -5.72
N LEU A 154 11.45 -7.08 -4.98
CA LEU A 154 10.01 -7.00 -5.19
C LEU A 154 9.65 -6.36 -6.52
N LEU A 155 10.32 -5.25 -6.90
CA LEU A 155 10.17 -4.63 -8.22
C LEU A 155 10.54 -5.58 -9.36
N SER A 156 11.66 -6.31 -9.21
CA SER A 156 12.07 -7.29 -10.21
C SER A 156 11.04 -8.42 -10.34
N ALA A 157 10.50 -8.92 -9.23
CA ALA A 157 9.44 -9.94 -9.24
C ALA A 157 8.17 -9.43 -9.94
N LEU A 158 7.74 -8.19 -9.65
CA LEU A 158 6.59 -7.57 -10.32
C LEU A 158 6.82 -7.37 -11.82
N LEU A 159 8.02 -6.97 -12.22
CA LEU A 159 8.37 -6.83 -13.64
C LEU A 159 8.35 -8.19 -14.36
N VAL A 160 8.86 -9.25 -13.72
CA VAL A 160 8.81 -10.61 -14.27
C VAL A 160 7.38 -11.09 -14.39
N LEU A 161 6.55 -10.92 -13.35
CA LEU A 161 5.13 -11.32 -13.37
C LEU A 161 4.34 -10.53 -14.42
N GLY A 162 4.52 -9.20 -14.49
CA GLY A 162 3.87 -8.36 -15.48
C GLY A 162 4.33 -8.69 -16.90
N GLY A 163 5.64 -8.93 -17.08
CA GLY A 163 6.19 -9.40 -18.36
C GLY A 163 5.60 -10.75 -18.77
N ALA A 164 5.55 -11.72 -17.87
CA ALA A 164 4.96 -13.02 -18.14
C ALA A 164 3.48 -12.90 -18.53
N ALA A 165 2.72 -12.06 -17.87
CA ALA A 165 1.32 -11.83 -18.20
C ALA A 165 1.10 -11.24 -19.61
N ILE A 166 2.05 -10.40 -20.09
CA ILE A 166 1.97 -9.77 -21.41
C ILE A 166 2.49 -10.72 -22.51
N PHE A 167 3.64 -11.36 -22.29
CA PHE A 167 4.33 -12.16 -23.33
C PHE A 167 3.92 -13.62 -23.36
N ALA A 168 3.39 -14.16 -22.25
CA ALA A 168 2.94 -15.54 -22.11
C ALA A 168 1.59 -15.59 -21.38
N PRO A 169 0.50 -15.02 -21.94
CA PRO A 169 -0.80 -15.04 -21.29
C PRO A 169 -1.29 -16.48 -21.12
N ALA A 170 -1.80 -16.81 -19.93
CA ALA A 170 -2.26 -18.15 -19.60
C ALA A 170 -3.56 -18.57 -20.35
N GLY A 171 -4.23 -17.61 -21.01
CA GLY A 171 -5.45 -17.85 -21.76
C GLY A 171 -6.06 -16.59 -22.32
N ALA A 172 -7.21 -16.71 -23.00
CA ALA A 172 -8.00 -15.58 -23.45
C ALA A 172 -8.70 -14.90 -22.26
N ILE A 173 -9.04 -13.62 -22.44
CA ILE A 173 -9.82 -12.88 -21.45
C ILE A 173 -11.19 -13.56 -21.32
N GLY A 174 -11.52 -14.02 -20.11
CA GLY A 174 -12.79 -14.67 -19.81
C GLY A 174 -13.94 -13.69 -19.71
N SER A 175 -15.16 -14.22 -19.62
CA SER A 175 -16.35 -13.43 -19.30
C SER A 175 -16.28 -12.93 -17.84
N SER A 176 -16.88 -11.77 -17.60
CA SER A 176 -16.98 -11.22 -16.25
C SER A 176 -17.82 -12.12 -15.34
N SER A 177 -17.48 -12.18 -14.05
CA SER A 177 -18.14 -13.01 -13.04
C SER A 177 -18.81 -12.17 -11.95
N GLY A 178 -19.89 -12.71 -11.38
CA GLY A 178 -20.61 -12.09 -10.26
C GLY A 178 -21.06 -10.65 -10.57
N GLU A 179 -20.87 -9.78 -9.61
CA GLU A 179 -21.32 -8.38 -9.70
C GLU A 179 -20.50 -7.53 -10.70
N TYR A 180 -19.36 -8.04 -11.19
CA TYR A 180 -18.61 -7.37 -12.26
C TYR A 180 -19.36 -7.36 -13.60
N GLN A 181 -20.35 -8.24 -13.79
CA GLN A 181 -21.21 -8.22 -14.99
C GLN A 181 -22.09 -6.98 -15.07
N SER A 182 -22.61 -6.52 -13.94
CA SER A 182 -23.57 -5.41 -13.87
C SER A 182 -22.94 -4.08 -13.42
N ALA A 183 -21.94 -4.12 -12.55
CA ALA A 183 -21.35 -2.94 -11.93
C ALA A 183 -19.81 -3.01 -11.82
N PRO A 184 -19.07 -3.22 -12.91
CA PRO A 184 -17.63 -3.43 -12.88
C PRO A 184 -16.86 -2.26 -12.27
N LEU A 185 -17.26 -1.02 -12.53
CA LEU A 185 -16.64 0.17 -11.96
C LEU A 185 -16.82 0.21 -10.44
N VAL A 186 -18.01 -0.09 -9.94
CA VAL A 186 -18.30 -0.06 -8.50
C VAL A 186 -17.51 -1.17 -7.80
N GLN A 187 -17.46 -2.36 -8.38
CA GLN A 187 -16.69 -3.46 -7.81
C GLN A 187 -15.19 -3.14 -7.80
N GLY A 188 -14.65 -2.59 -8.87
CA GLY A 188 -13.28 -2.10 -8.90
C GLY A 188 -13.02 -1.05 -7.82
N PHE A 189 -13.92 -0.07 -7.65
CA PHE A 189 -13.83 0.95 -6.61
C PHE A 189 -13.79 0.33 -5.20
N LEU A 190 -14.65 -0.63 -4.91
CA LEU A 190 -14.69 -1.33 -3.62
C LEU A 190 -13.39 -2.13 -3.39
N GLN A 191 -12.91 -2.85 -4.39
CA GLN A 191 -11.67 -3.63 -4.29
C GLN A 191 -10.43 -2.74 -4.10
N GLY A 192 -10.35 -1.60 -4.79
CA GLY A 192 -9.29 -0.63 -4.57
C GLY A 192 -9.32 -0.03 -3.16
N TYR A 193 -10.50 0.18 -2.58
CA TYR A 193 -10.63 0.64 -1.21
C TYR A 193 -10.14 -0.41 -0.18
N LEU A 194 -10.35 -1.71 -0.47
CA LEU A 194 -9.91 -2.82 0.38
C LEU A 194 -8.39 -3.00 0.45
N THR A 195 -7.60 -2.35 -0.44
CA THR A 195 -6.14 -2.30 -0.29
C THR A 195 -5.72 -1.62 1.01
N MET A 196 -6.58 -0.76 1.57
CA MET A 196 -6.35 0.04 2.78
C MET A 196 -5.24 1.10 2.63
N ASP A 197 -4.81 1.41 1.42
CA ASP A 197 -3.74 2.38 1.17
C ASP A 197 -4.10 3.79 1.64
N THR A 198 -5.38 4.16 1.62
CA THR A 198 -5.84 5.44 2.17
C THR A 198 -5.60 5.53 3.68
N LEU A 199 -5.84 4.44 4.42
CA LEU A 199 -5.52 4.38 5.84
C LEU A 199 -4.00 4.39 6.06
N GLY A 200 -3.26 3.63 5.23
CA GLY A 200 -1.80 3.67 5.20
C GLY A 200 -1.26 5.08 4.96
N ALA A 201 -1.85 5.83 4.04
CA ALA A 201 -1.48 7.21 3.73
C ALA A 201 -1.61 8.15 4.93
N LEU A 202 -2.60 7.95 5.82
CA LEU A 202 -2.73 8.72 7.05
C LEU A 202 -1.55 8.55 8.01
N VAL A 203 -0.88 7.40 7.97
CA VAL A 203 0.30 7.10 8.77
C VAL A 203 1.58 7.45 8.03
N PHE A 204 1.71 7.07 6.76
CA PHE A 204 2.93 7.23 5.97
C PHE A 204 3.10 8.62 5.38
N GLY A 205 2.03 9.36 5.17
CA GLY A 205 2.10 10.71 4.57
C GLY A 205 2.96 11.68 5.36
N ILE A 206 3.00 11.56 6.70
CA ILE A 206 3.92 12.37 7.51
C ILE A 206 5.38 11.97 7.31
N VAL A 207 5.66 10.68 7.10
CA VAL A 207 7.02 10.18 6.84
C VAL A 207 7.54 10.77 5.53
N ILE A 208 6.70 10.78 4.48
CA ILE A 208 7.03 11.37 3.18
C ILE A 208 7.29 12.87 3.31
N ALA A 209 6.39 13.59 3.99
CA ALA A 209 6.53 15.03 4.20
C ALA A 209 7.78 15.38 5.02
N THR A 210 8.11 14.57 6.05
CA THR A 210 9.32 14.74 6.86
C THR A 210 10.56 14.46 6.03
N ALA A 211 10.59 13.39 5.25
CA ALA A 211 11.71 13.06 4.37
C ALA A 211 12.02 14.15 3.34
N ILE A 212 11.01 14.90 2.89
CA ILE A 212 11.18 16.06 2.02
C ILE A 212 11.80 17.24 2.82
N ARG A 213 11.31 17.46 4.05
CA ARG A 213 11.83 18.54 4.91
C ARG A 213 13.27 18.32 5.33
N ASP A 214 13.65 17.09 5.63
CA ASP A 214 15.02 16.71 6.01
C ASP A 214 16.03 16.98 4.87
N ARG A 215 15.53 17.09 3.63
CA ARG A 215 16.34 17.51 2.47
C ARG A 215 16.40 19.04 2.30
N GLY A 216 16.01 19.80 3.33
CA GLY A 216 16.12 21.27 3.38
C GLY A 216 14.94 22.02 2.73
N ILE A 217 13.84 21.35 2.42
CA ILE A 217 12.63 21.99 1.89
C ILE A 217 11.69 22.33 3.06
N SER A 218 11.65 23.58 3.47
CA SER A 218 10.77 24.06 4.56
C SER A 218 9.47 24.71 4.06
N ASP A 219 9.41 25.15 2.81
CA ASP A 219 8.22 25.76 2.21
C ASP A 219 7.11 24.72 2.06
N SER A 220 5.96 24.96 2.70
CA SER A 220 4.80 24.07 2.68
C SER A 220 4.25 23.81 1.26
N ARG A 221 4.35 24.80 0.36
CA ARG A 221 3.92 24.63 -1.04
C ARG A 221 4.84 23.68 -1.80
N LEU A 222 6.14 23.78 -1.58
CA LEU A 222 7.13 22.91 -2.19
C LEU A 222 7.03 21.48 -1.61
N VAL A 223 6.85 21.34 -0.28
CA VAL A 223 6.61 20.03 0.35
C VAL A 223 5.39 19.36 -0.27
N THR A 224 4.27 20.07 -0.40
CA THR A 224 3.06 19.55 -1.03
C THR A 224 3.30 19.13 -2.48
N ARG A 225 3.97 19.99 -3.28
CA ARG A 225 4.29 19.68 -4.67
C ARG A 225 5.18 18.44 -4.82
N TYR A 226 6.22 18.34 -4.02
CA TYR A 226 7.11 17.17 -4.05
C TYR A 226 6.44 15.91 -3.51
N SER A 227 5.54 16.02 -2.52
CA SER A 227 4.72 14.89 -2.08
C SER A 227 3.79 14.38 -3.18
N MET A 228 3.22 15.29 -4.02
CA MET A 228 2.39 14.90 -5.18
C MET A 228 3.18 14.23 -6.29
N ILE A 229 4.44 14.63 -6.50
CA ILE A 229 5.26 14.08 -7.59
C ILE A 229 5.89 12.73 -7.16
N ALA A 230 6.13 12.55 -5.86
CA ALA A 230 6.71 11.32 -5.31
C ALA A 230 5.66 10.24 -4.98
N GLY A 231 4.39 10.62 -4.78
CA GLY A 231 3.26 9.71 -4.55
C GLY A 231 2.58 9.32 -5.84
#